data_75b095390b9308aff4d72314a9c0958b
#
_entry.id   75b095390b9308aff4d72314a9c0958b
#
_cell.length_a   1.000
_cell.length_b   1.000
_cell.length_c   1.000
_cell.angle_alpha   90.00
_cell.angle_beta   90.00
_cell.angle_gamma   90.00
#
_symmetry.space_group_name_H-M   'P 1'
#
loop_
_entity.id
_entity.type
_entity.pdbx_description
1 polymer ?
#
loop_
_entity_poly.entity_id
_entity_poly.type
_entity_poly.pdbx_seq_one_letter_code
_entity_poly.pdbx_strand_id
1 'polypeptide(L)'
;FIDILTMFEADPETELIVMVGEIGGDAEERAADFISENISKPVVAYIAGFTAPPGKQMGHAGAIISGSSGTAKAKQEALEAKGVRVGENPTEAARIAVEMLNG
;
A
#
# COMPACT_ATOMS: atom_id res chain seq x y z
N PHE A 1 3.22 -6.17 -7.39
CA PHE A 1 2.34 -4.99 -7.47
C PHE A 1 2.40 -4.30 -8.83
N ILE A 2 3.58 -4.13 -9.40
CA ILE A 2 3.76 -3.31 -10.61
C ILE A 2 2.97 -3.86 -11.80
N ASP A 3 3.01 -5.16 -12.04
CA ASP A 3 2.28 -5.77 -13.16
C ASP A 3 0.76 -5.58 -13.02
N ILE A 4 0.25 -5.76 -11.81
CA ILE A 4 -1.18 -5.59 -11.53
C ILE A 4 -1.59 -4.12 -11.65
N LEU A 5 -0.76 -3.22 -11.13
CA LEU A 5 -1.01 -1.79 -11.25
C LEU A 5 -1.08 -1.35 -12.71
N THR A 6 -0.19 -1.87 -13.55
CA THR A 6 -0.20 -1.58 -14.98
C THR A 6 -1.50 -2.03 -15.63
N MET A 7 -2.00 -3.20 -15.25
CA MET A 7 -3.26 -3.71 -15.78
C MET A 7 -4.45 -2.83 -15.35
N PHE A 8 -4.49 -2.42 -14.09
CA PHE A 8 -5.57 -1.55 -13.61
C PHE A 8 -5.53 -0.17 -14.25
N GLU A 9 -4.36 0.38 -14.46
CA GLU A 9 -4.23 1.69 -15.10
C GLU A 9 -4.78 1.65 -16.52
N ALA A 10 -4.57 0.56 -17.24
CA ALA A 10 -5.05 0.39 -18.60
C ALA A 10 -6.55 0.03 -18.69
N ASP A 11 -7.16 -0.37 -17.59
CA ASP A 11 -8.56 -0.80 -17.57
C ASP A 11 -9.49 0.40 -17.46
N PRO A 12 -10.32 0.68 -18.50
CA PRO A 12 -11.20 1.85 -18.47
C PRO A 12 -12.32 1.76 -17.42
N GLU A 13 -12.59 0.57 -16.89
CA GLU A 13 -13.63 0.39 -15.88
C GLU A 13 -13.10 0.52 -14.44
N THR A 14 -11.80 0.56 -14.25
CA THR A 14 -11.20 0.76 -12.92
C THR A 14 -11.20 2.24 -12.57
N GLU A 15 -11.89 2.62 -11.51
CA GLU A 15 -11.99 4.00 -11.06
C GLU A 15 -11.12 4.30 -9.86
N LEU A 16 -10.75 3.28 -9.10
CA LEU A 16 -9.93 3.40 -7.89
C LEU A 16 -9.22 2.08 -7.65
N ILE A 17 -8.02 2.14 -7.12
CA ILE A 17 -7.22 0.95 -6.83
C ILE A 17 -7.04 0.84 -5.32
N VAL A 18 -7.32 -0.34 -4.76
CA VAL A 18 -7.03 -0.64 -3.36
C VAL A 18 -5.86 -1.60 -3.32
N MET A 19 -4.83 -1.22 -2.59
CA MET A 19 -3.60 -2.00 -2.46
C MET A 19 -3.45 -2.48 -1.03
N VAL A 20 -3.22 -3.77 -0.85
CA VAL A 20 -3.00 -4.35 0.48
C VAL A 20 -1.58 -4.89 0.52
N GLY A 21 -0.79 -4.37 1.44
CA GLY A 21 0.57 -4.80 1.65
C GLY A 21 0.77 -5.40 3.02
N GLU A 22 2.01 -5.79 3.29
CA GLU A 22 2.38 -6.36 4.58
C GLU A 22 3.76 -5.86 4.98
N ILE A 23 4.12 -6.07 6.24
CA ILE A 23 5.45 -5.73 6.76
C ILE A 23 6.52 -6.57 6.07
N GLY A 24 7.75 -6.05 6.06
CA GLY A 24 8.89 -6.74 5.47
C GLY A 24 9.13 -6.38 4.01
N GLY A 25 10.38 -6.46 3.58
CA GLY A 25 10.76 -6.18 2.21
C GLY A 25 10.52 -4.73 1.77
N ASP A 26 10.58 -4.50 0.47
CA ASP A 26 10.44 -3.18 -0.12
C ASP A 26 9.45 -3.13 -1.30
N ALA A 27 8.60 -4.16 -1.44
CA ALA A 27 7.68 -4.24 -2.58
C ALA A 27 6.72 -3.06 -2.62
N GLU A 28 6.20 -2.63 -1.47
CA GLU A 28 5.27 -1.51 -1.40
C GLU A 28 5.94 -0.19 -1.72
N GLU A 29 7.20 -0.01 -1.29
CA GLU A 29 7.96 1.20 -1.60
C GLU A 29 8.24 1.32 -3.09
N ARG A 30 8.58 0.19 -3.74
CA ARG A 30 8.77 0.17 -5.20
C ARG A 30 7.46 0.43 -5.92
N ALA A 31 6.34 -0.10 -5.39
CA ALA A 31 5.04 0.20 -5.95
C ALA A 31 4.70 1.68 -5.83
N ALA A 32 5.05 2.32 -4.70
CA ALA A 32 4.81 3.74 -4.50
C ALA A 32 5.52 4.58 -5.57
N ASP A 33 6.78 4.28 -5.87
CA ASP A 33 7.51 4.97 -6.92
C ASP A 33 6.84 4.79 -8.28
N PHE A 34 6.43 3.58 -8.60
CA PHE A 34 5.75 3.29 -9.86
C PHE A 34 4.43 4.05 -9.96
N ILE A 35 3.66 4.09 -8.87
CA ILE A 35 2.37 4.80 -8.83
C ILE A 35 2.57 6.27 -9.13
N SER A 36 3.56 6.91 -8.51
CA SER A 36 3.77 8.34 -8.70
C SER A 36 4.12 8.70 -10.14
N GLU A 37 4.74 7.79 -10.87
CA GLU A 37 5.23 8.03 -12.23
C GLU A 37 4.27 7.54 -13.31
N ASN A 38 3.47 6.52 -13.03
CA ASN A 38 2.75 5.79 -14.09
C ASN A 38 1.25 5.64 -13.86
N ILE A 39 0.74 5.89 -12.65
CA ILE A 39 -0.68 5.66 -12.34
C ILE A 39 -1.39 6.99 -12.18
N SER A 40 -2.44 7.19 -12.98
CA SER A 40 -3.27 8.39 -12.93
C SER A 40 -4.50 8.22 -12.02
N LYS A 41 -4.86 6.98 -11.70
CA LYS A 41 -6.04 6.67 -10.91
C LYS A 41 -5.74 6.79 -9.42
N PRO A 42 -6.75 7.15 -8.59
CA PRO A 42 -6.52 7.21 -7.14
C PRO A 42 -6.20 5.84 -6.58
N VAL A 43 -5.27 5.82 -5.61
CA VAL A 43 -4.83 4.59 -4.95
C VAL A 43 -4.97 4.78 -3.45
N VAL A 44 -5.59 3.82 -2.78
CA VAL A 44 -5.61 3.75 -1.33
C VAL A 44 -4.95 2.43 -0.91
N ALA A 45 -4.18 2.46 0.16
CA ALA A 45 -3.45 1.30 0.63
C ALA A 45 -3.77 0.99 2.08
N TYR A 46 -3.61 -0.28 2.44
CA TYR A 46 -3.60 -0.75 3.79
C TYR A 46 -2.38 -1.66 3.96
N ILE A 47 -1.61 -1.42 5.02
CA ILE A 47 -0.45 -2.26 5.33
C ILE A 47 -0.76 -3.08 6.57
N ALA A 48 -0.83 -4.39 6.42
CA ALA A 48 -1.04 -5.30 7.53
C ALA A 48 0.21 -5.32 8.42
N GLY A 49 0.03 -5.41 9.73
CA GLY A 49 1.14 -5.54 10.66
C GLY A 49 1.53 -4.29 11.41
N PHE A 50 0.67 -3.25 11.45
CA PHE A 50 0.97 -2.03 12.21
C PHE A 50 1.34 -2.29 13.66
N THR A 51 0.81 -3.35 14.26
CA THR A 51 1.06 -3.68 15.67
C THR A 51 2.15 -4.73 15.84
N ALA A 52 2.79 -5.20 14.76
CA ALA A 52 3.81 -6.24 14.85
C ALA A 52 5.11 -5.67 15.43
N PRO A 53 5.72 -6.33 16.46
CA PRO A 53 7.02 -5.89 16.95
C PRO A 53 8.10 -6.11 15.90
N PRO A 54 9.15 -5.27 15.89
CA PRO A 54 10.30 -5.49 15.01
C PRO A 54 10.93 -6.87 15.19
N GLY A 55 11.34 -7.48 14.08
CA GLY A 55 12.00 -8.80 14.12
C GLY A 55 11.06 -9.98 14.19
N LYS A 56 9.75 -9.75 14.25
CA LYS A 56 8.77 -10.83 14.33
C LYS A 56 8.20 -11.16 12.96
N GLN A 57 8.11 -12.46 12.67
CA GLN A 57 7.47 -12.95 11.46
C GLN A 57 5.95 -12.96 11.65
N MET A 58 5.21 -12.48 10.66
CA MET A 58 3.75 -12.33 10.72
C MET A 58 3.06 -13.27 9.73
N GLY A 59 3.19 -14.58 9.96
CA GLY A 59 2.41 -15.59 9.22
C GLY A 59 2.89 -15.92 7.82
N HIS A 60 3.65 -15.06 7.17
CA HIS A 60 4.18 -15.26 5.83
C HIS A 60 5.70 -15.21 5.88
N ALA A 61 6.37 -16.08 5.15
CA ALA A 61 7.83 -16.19 5.23
C ALA A 61 8.56 -14.90 4.84
N GLY A 62 7.96 -14.07 4.00
CA GLY A 62 8.53 -12.78 3.60
C GLY A 62 8.21 -11.63 4.54
N ALA A 63 7.34 -11.84 5.52
CA ALA A 63 6.86 -10.77 6.40
C ALA A 63 7.72 -10.66 7.65
N ILE A 64 8.99 -10.31 7.48
CA ILE A 64 9.96 -10.17 8.56
C ILE A 64 10.48 -8.74 8.57
N ILE A 65 10.44 -8.12 9.75
CA ILE A 65 10.94 -6.77 9.94
C ILE A 65 12.38 -6.80 10.39
N SER A 66 13.27 -6.08 9.70
CA SER A 66 14.67 -5.93 10.07
C SER A 66 14.95 -4.47 10.40
N GLY A 67 15.22 -4.17 11.67
CA GLY A 67 15.45 -2.81 12.12
C GLY A 67 14.24 -1.92 11.87
N SER A 68 14.45 -0.73 11.30
CA SER A 68 13.37 0.18 10.94
C SER A 68 12.88 -0.01 9.51
N SER A 69 13.60 -0.80 8.71
CA SER A 69 13.24 -1.07 7.32
C SER A 69 12.11 -2.11 7.27
N GLY A 70 11.13 -1.88 6.41
CA GLY A 70 10.03 -2.81 6.23
C GLY A 70 8.94 -2.73 7.28
N THR A 71 8.99 -1.76 8.21
CA THR A 71 7.90 -1.57 9.18
C THR A 71 6.66 -1.01 8.48
N ALA A 72 5.49 -1.24 9.07
CA ALA A 72 4.26 -0.68 8.52
C ALA A 72 4.33 0.83 8.44
N LYS A 73 4.89 1.48 9.46
CA LYS A 73 5.01 2.94 9.46
C LYS A 73 5.92 3.44 8.35
N ALA A 74 7.06 2.78 8.12
CA ALA A 74 7.97 3.17 7.06
C ALA A 74 7.30 3.04 5.68
N LYS A 75 6.54 1.97 5.48
CA LYS A 75 5.80 1.76 4.24
C LYS A 75 4.69 2.80 4.07
N GLN A 76 3.97 3.13 5.14
CA GLN A 76 2.96 4.17 5.11
C GLN A 76 3.56 5.50 4.68
N GLU A 77 4.67 5.89 5.30
CA GLU A 77 5.34 7.14 4.96
C GLU A 77 5.80 7.18 3.50
N ALA A 78 6.36 6.08 3.01
CA ALA A 78 6.80 5.98 1.63
C ALA A 78 5.64 6.13 0.65
N LEU A 79 4.51 5.47 0.93
CA LEU A 79 3.33 5.55 0.09
C LEU A 79 2.72 6.95 0.11
N GLU A 80 2.58 7.54 1.28
CA GLU A 80 2.00 8.87 1.42
C GLU A 80 2.86 9.94 0.75
N ALA A 81 4.17 9.78 0.77
CA ALA A 81 5.08 10.69 0.09
C ALA A 81 4.89 10.69 -1.42
N LYS A 82 4.31 9.62 -1.97
CA LYS A 82 4.04 9.48 -3.40
C LYS A 82 2.57 9.69 -3.76
N GLY A 83 1.77 10.21 -2.83
CA GLY A 83 0.38 10.56 -3.08
C GLY A 83 -0.64 9.45 -2.84
N VAL A 84 -0.22 8.33 -2.27
CA VAL A 84 -1.13 7.23 -1.93
C VAL A 84 -1.73 7.47 -0.54
N ARG A 85 -3.05 7.36 -0.43
CA ARG A 85 -3.73 7.43 0.88
C ARG A 85 -3.59 6.08 1.59
N VAL A 86 -3.28 6.10 2.87
CA VAL A 86 -3.07 4.87 3.64
C VAL A 86 -4.02 4.81 4.83
N GLY A 87 -4.75 3.70 4.96
CA GLY A 87 -5.58 3.43 6.12
C GLY A 87 -4.81 2.56 7.11
N GLU A 88 -5.02 2.77 8.39
CA GLU A 88 -4.34 2.02 9.45
C GLU A 88 -4.96 0.65 9.70
N ASN A 89 -6.15 0.42 9.17
CA ASN A 89 -6.86 -0.85 9.25
C ASN A 89 -7.77 -0.99 8.03
N PRO A 90 -8.32 -2.20 7.79
CA PRO A 90 -9.16 -2.40 6.59
C PRO A 90 -10.38 -1.50 6.55
N THR A 91 -11.01 -1.24 7.70
CA THR A 91 -12.20 -0.38 7.76
C THR A 91 -11.87 1.04 7.34
N GLU A 92 -10.75 1.59 7.83
CA GLU A 92 -10.33 2.93 7.46
C GLU A 92 -9.98 3.02 5.98
N ALA A 93 -9.28 2.01 5.44
CA ALA A 93 -8.95 1.97 4.03
C ALA A 93 -10.22 1.95 3.16
N ALA A 94 -11.23 1.18 3.57
CA ALA A 94 -12.49 1.13 2.87
C ALA A 94 -13.22 2.48 2.92
N ARG A 95 -13.20 3.15 4.07
CA ARG A 95 -13.81 4.48 4.23
C ARG A 95 -13.14 5.50 3.32
N ILE A 96 -11.82 5.49 3.28
CA ILE A 96 -11.07 6.37 2.39
C ILE A 96 -11.42 6.11 0.93
N ALA A 97 -11.51 4.84 0.54
CA ALA A 97 -11.86 4.47 -0.83
C ALA A 97 -13.24 5.02 -1.22
N VAL A 98 -14.22 4.90 -0.34
CA VAL A 98 -15.56 5.44 -0.59
C VAL A 98 -15.53 6.96 -0.73
N GLU A 99 -14.79 7.64 0.14
CA GLU A 99 -14.64 9.10 0.04
C GLU A 99 -14.01 9.53 -1.27
N MET A 100 -12.99 8.81 -1.74
CA MET A 100 -12.32 9.13 -2.98
C MET A 100 -13.21 8.91 -4.20
N LEU A 101 -14.07 7.89 -4.19
CA LEU A 101 -15.02 7.63 -5.26
C LEU A 101 -16.13 8.66 -5.31
N ASN A 102 -16.54 9.19 -4.17
CA ASN A 102 -17.63 10.17 -4.10
C ASN A 102 -17.15 11.62 -4.18
N GLY A 103 -15.87 11.81 -4.04
CA GLY A 103 -15.28 13.14 -4.07
C GLY A 103 -14.58 13.42 -5.35
#